data_5dcd541425c9e36494806a7a4dc89bf2
#
_entry.id   5dcd541425c9e36494806a7a4dc89bf2
#
_cell.length_a   1.000
_cell.length_b   1.000
_cell.length_c   1.000
_cell.angle_alpha   90.00
_cell.angle_beta   90.00
_cell.angle_gamma   90.00
#
_symmetry.space_group_name_H-M   'P 1'
#
loop_
_entity.id
_entity.type
_entity.pdbx_description
1 polymer ?
#
loop_
_entity_poly.entity_id
_entity_poly.type
_entity_poly.pdbx_seq_one_letter_code
_entity_poly.pdbx_strand_id
1 'polypeptide(L)'
;GIPVSVGGGNGMCESVGAGVAQDGAYYMSLDTAAWIAGQSKEPFFDPQRRLGHICTLDGRSFSVFGAMRCAGKCVNWAQKLFEVGSPRAFDAAASNIPAGADGLIFLPYLEGERSPVYDEQAQGVFFGMTQQHRREHFLRAVLEGVGCGLSQILDVLRERGEILDLRIIGGGAKSKVWKQIIADLCEVRLHDVTTLSDSAATLGAAAAAGVGIGLFD
;
A
#
# COMPACT_ATOMS: atom_id res chain seq x y z
N GLY A 1 -17.55 35.89 -2.17
CA GLY A 1 -17.32 34.65 -2.95
C GLY A 1 -16.96 33.53 -2.00
N ILE A 2 -17.00 32.30 -2.49
CA ILE A 2 -16.56 31.12 -1.69
C ILE A 2 -15.04 31.00 -1.87
N PRO A 3 -14.25 30.90 -0.77
CA PRO A 3 -12.82 30.66 -0.86
C PRO A 3 -12.53 29.33 -1.58
N VAL A 4 -11.48 29.28 -2.38
CA VAL A 4 -11.04 28.08 -3.09
C VAL A 4 -9.59 27.80 -2.74
N SER A 5 -9.31 26.59 -2.29
CA SER A 5 -7.95 26.10 -2.03
C SER A 5 -7.45 25.28 -3.21
N VAL A 6 -6.17 25.39 -3.54
CA VAL A 6 -5.54 24.65 -4.65
C VAL A 6 -5.51 23.15 -4.36
N GLY A 7 -5.44 22.74 -3.08
CA GLY A 7 -5.28 21.32 -2.71
C GLY A 7 -3.90 20.77 -3.08
N GLY A 8 -3.82 19.47 -3.38
CA GLY A 8 -2.59 18.76 -3.74
C GLY A 8 -2.84 17.45 -4.46
N GLY A 9 -1.77 16.79 -4.88
CA GLY A 9 -1.82 15.46 -5.46
C GLY A 9 -2.38 14.42 -4.48
N ASN A 10 -2.90 13.31 -5.01
CA ASN A 10 -3.58 12.26 -4.24
C ASN A 10 -2.74 11.78 -3.03
N GLY A 11 -1.49 11.39 -3.26
CA GLY A 11 -0.62 10.89 -2.18
C GLY A 11 -0.29 11.94 -1.12
N MET A 12 -0.20 13.24 -1.51
CA MET A 12 -0.01 14.34 -0.55
C MET A 12 -1.24 14.50 0.35
N CYS A 13 -2.43 14.46 -0.24
CA CYS A 13 -3.69 14.52 0.51
C CYS A 13 -3.88 13.28 1.39
N GLU A 14 -3.54 12.08 0.87
CA GLU A 14 -3.63 10.84 1.64
C GLU A 14 -2.71 10.84 2.86
N SER A 15 -1.49 11.38 2.76
CA SER A 15 -0.58 11.51 3.91
C SER A 15 -1.24 12.28 5.06
N VAL A 16 -1.86 13.41 4.75
CA VAL A 16 -2.58 14.23 5.74
C VAL A 16 -3.82 13.51 6.26
N GLY A 17 -4.61 12.92 5.37
CA GLY A 17 -5.83 12.19 5.74
C GLY A 17 -5.55 10.93 6.54
N ALA A 18 -4.40 10.27 6.33
CA ALA A 18 -3.90 9.19 7.16
C ALA A 18 -3.34 9.68 8.52
N GLY A 19 -3.26 11.02 8.72
CA GLY A 19 -2.68 11.62 9.92
C GLY A 19 -1.15 11.47 9.98
N VAL A 20 -0.49 11.32 8.85
CA VAL A 20 0.97 11.25 8.72
C VAL A 20 1.47 12.66 8.37
N ALA A 21 1.55 13.51 9.39
CA ALA A 21 1.99 14.89 9.28
C ALA A 21 3.27 15.18 10.09
N GLN A 22 3.88 14.16 10.67
CA GLN A 22 5.08 14.28 11.51
C GLN A 22 6.25 13.54 10.89
N ASP A 23 7.45 14.06 11.10
CA ASP A 23 8.70 13.42 10.70
C ASP A 23 8.83 12.01 11.26
N GLY A 24 9.16 11.04 10.41
CA GLY A 24 9.26 9.64 10.78
C GLY A 24 7.93 8.88 10.93
N ALA A 25 6.77 9.51 10.66
CA ALA A 25 5.50 8.80 10.58
C ALA A 25 5.31 8.19 9.19
N TYR A 26 4.75 6.97 9.14
CA TYR A 26 4.53 6.23 7.90
C TYR A 26 3.10 5.72 7.75
N TYR A 27 2.65 5.61 6.50
CA TYR A 27 1.39 4.94 6.17
C TYR A 27 1.56 4.03 4.95
N MET A 28 0.64 3.08 4.85
CA MET A 28 0.46 2.22 3.70
C MET A 28 -0.91 2.49 3.08
N SER A 29 -0.96 2.75 1.78
CA SER A 29 -2.19 2.75 1.01
C SER A 29 -2.31 1.42 0.28
N LEU A 30 -3.38 0.68 0.55
CA LEU A 30 -3.66 -0.63 -0.01
C LEU A 30 -4.94 -0.55 -0.84
N ASP A 31 -4.81 -0.17 -2.10
CA ASP A 31 -5.92 0.00 -3.04
C ASP A 31 -5.62 -0.73 -4.35
N THR A 32 -6.11 -0.25 -5.48
CA THR A 32 -5.84 -0.77 -6.83
C THR A 32 -4.34 -0.96 -7.09
N ALA A 33 -3.56 0.06 -6.81
CA ALA A 33 -2.11 0.03 -6.60
C ALA A 33 -1.85 0.05 -5.09
N ALA A 34 -0.60 -0.06 -4.66
CA ALA A 34 -0.24 0.14 -3.26
C ALA A 34 1.06 0.92 -3.14
N TRP A 35 1.22 1.61 -2.01
CA TRP A 35 2.48 2.27 -1.67
C TRP A 35 2.66 2.39 -0.17
N ILE A 36 3.91 2.56 0.22
CA ILE A 36 4.28 2.96 1.58
C ILE A 36 4.95 4.31 1.47
N ALA A 37 4.50 5.26 2.27
CA ALA A 37 5.04 6.61 2.30
C ALA A 37 5.25 7.10 3.72
N GLY A 38 6.32 7.88 3.91
CA GLY A 38 6.65 8.51 5.18
C GLY A 38 7.01 9.97 5.01
N GLN A 39 6.79 10.77 6.05
CA GLN A 39 7.16 12.17 6.06
C GLN A 39 8.60 12.36 6.53
N SER A 40 9.30 13.30 5.90
CA SER A 40 10.67 13.68 6.22
C SER A 40 10.83 15.21 6.13
N LYS A 41 11.61 15.78 7.05
CA LYS A 41 11.97 17.20 7.00
C LYS A 41 12.91 17.55 5.87
N GLU A 42 13.69 16.57 5.42
CA GLU A 42 14.68 16.76 4.38
C GLU A 42 14.42 15.82 3.19
N PRO A 43 14.76 16.24 1.95
CA PRO A 43 14.63 15.36 0.80
C PRO A 43 15.59 14.17 0.95
N PHE A 44 15.10 13.01 0.59
CA PHE A 44 15.92 11.80 0.54
C PHE A 44 16.17 11.40 -0.91
N PHE A 45 17.42 11.32 -1.29
CA PHE A 45 17.84 10.83 -2.59
C PHE A 45 18.37 9.40 -2.43
N ASP A 46 17.58 8.42 -2.82
CA ASP A 46 18.05 7.03 -2.90
C ASP A 46 19.04 6.91 -4.08
N PRO A 47 20.31 6.55 -3.84
CA PRO A 47 21.30 6.43 -4.90
C PRO A 47 20.94 5.40 -5.97
N GLN A 48 20.17 4.39 -5.60
CA GLN A 48 19.70 3.34 -6.50
C GLN A 48 18.36 3.68 -7.17
N ARG A 49 17.75 4.83 -6.83
CA ARG A 49 16.49 5.32 -7.38
C ARG A 49 15.30 4.37 -7.17
N ARG A 50 15.31 3.61 -6.06
CA ARG A 50 14.24 2.65 -5.70
C ARG A 50 13.03 3.33 -5.09
N LEU A 51 13.19 4.57 -4.58
CA LEU A 51 12.15 5.37 -3.93
C LEU A 51 11.94 6.68 -4.67
N GLY A 52 10.70 7.18 -4.62
CA GLY A 52 10.34 8.52 -5.02
C GLY A 52 10.26 9.48 -3.83
N HIS A 53 10.31 10.78 -4.11
CA HIS A 53 10.00 11.81 -3.11
C HIS A 53 9.27 12.98 -3.75
N ILE A 54 8.38 13.59 -3.00
CA ILE A 54 7.59 14.77 -3.39
C ILE A 54 7.50 15.73 -2.21
N CYS A 55 7.24 17.02 -2.48
CA CYS A 55 6.88 17.96 -1.43
C CYS A 55 5.53 17.61 -0.82
N THR A 56 5.36 17.81 0.47
CA THR A 56 4.08 17.65 1.17
C THR A 56 3.19 18.89 1.00
N LEU A 57 1.94 18.83 1.47
CA LEU A 57 0.97 19.93 1.32
C LEU A 57 1.40 21.23 2.02
N ASP A 58 2.22 21.14 3.08
CA ASP A 58 2.76 22.28 3.81
C ASP A 58 3.85 23.04 3.03
N GLY A 59 4.35 22.49 1.91
CA GLY A 59 5.43 23.05 1.10
C GLY A 59 6.78 23.16 1.82
N ARG A 60 6.93 22.52 2.98
CA ARG A 60 8.14 22.60 3.83
C ARG A 60 8.79 21.26 4.09
N SER A 61 8.01 20.20 4.03
CA SER A 61 8.42 18.83 4.27
C SER A 61 8.38 18.01 2.97
N PHE A 62 8.87 16.79 3.06
CA PHE A 62 8.91 15.85 1.93
C PHE A 62 8.22 14.56 2.30
N SER A 63 7.57 13.94 1.33
CA SER A 63 7.09 12.57 1.42
C SER A 63 8.05 11.67 0.62
N VAL A 64 8.61 10.67 1.29
CA VAL A 64 9.41 9.62 0.66
C VAL A 64 8.54 8.39 0.52
N PHE A 65 8.51 7.79 -0.66
CA PHE A 65 7.61 6.69 -0.93
C PHE A 65 8.19 5.64 -1.88
N GLY A 66 7.72 4.41 -1.71
CA GLY A 66 7.82 3.36 -2.72
C GLY A 66 6.42 2.90 -3.12
N ALA A 67 6.21 2.64 -4.40
CA ALA A 67 4.91 2.28 -4.93
C ALA A 67 5.00 1.08 -5.87
N MET A 68 4.06 0.15 -5.74
CA MET A 68 3.85 -0.96 -6.67
C MET A 68 2.63 -0.71 -7.56
N ARG A 69 2.68 -1.22 -8.80
CA ARG A 69 1.63 -0.99 -9.80
C ARG A 69 0.36 -1.78 -9.55
N CYS A 70 0.49 -3.01 -9.08
CA CYS A 70 -0.61 -3.95 -8.95
C CYS A 70 -0.69 -4.52 -7.53
N ALA A 71 -1.70 -4.10 -6.77
CA ALA A 71 -2.04 -4.66 -5.46
C ALA A 71 -3.47 -5.20 -5.49
N GLY A 72 -4.47 -4.36 -5.25
CA GLY A 72 -5.88 -4.72 -5.42
C GLY A 72 -6.22 -5.14 -6.86
N LYS A 73 -5.46 -4.66 -7.86
CA LYS A 73 -5.57 -5.18 -9.24
C LYS A 73 -5.30 -6.68 -9.31
N CYS A 74 -4.27 -7.20 -8.62
CA CYS A 74 -3.98 -8.62 -8.59
C CYS A 74 -5.12 -9.41 -7.93
N VAL A 75 -5.68 -8.90 -6.84
CA VAL A 75 -6.83 -9.51 -6.16
C VAL A 75 -8.05 -9.51 -7.07
N ASN A 76 -8.38 -8.38 -7.71
CA ASN A 76 -9.50 -8.27 -8.64
C ASN A 76 -9.33 -9.18 -9.87
N TRP A 77 -8.11 -9.28 -10.40
CA TRP A 77 -7.77 -10.18 -11.49
C TRP A 77 -7.95 -11.64 -11.07
N ALA A 78 -7.41 -12.04 -9.93
CA ALA A 78 -7.55 -13.41 -9.42
C ALA A 78 -9.01 -13.74 -9.08
N GLN A 79 -9.77 -12.78 -8.53
CA GLN A 79 -11.19 -12.95 -8.25
C GLN A 79 -11.99 -13.27 -9.52
N LYS A 80 -11.67 -12.61 -10.63
CA LYS A 80 -12.30 -12.87 -11.94
C LYS A 80 -11.83 -14.20 -12.53
N LEU A 81 -10.50 -14.44 -12.52
CA LEU A 81 -9.91 -15.63 -13.11
C LEU A 81 -10.40 -16.94 -12.45
N PHE A 82 -10.52 -16.90 -11.14
CA PHE A 82 -10.94 -18.07 -10.33
C PHE A 82 -12.44 -18.05 -9.98
N GLU A 83 -13.22 -17.15 -10.58
CA GLU A 83 -14.67 -17.04 -10.41
C GLU A 83 -15.10 -16.95 -8.93
N VAL A 84 -14.43 -16.11 -8.16
CA VAL A 84 -14.74 -15.89 -6.75
C VAL A 84 -15.79 -14.78 -6.61
N GLY A 85 -16.96 -15.10 -6.09
CA GLY A 85 -18.13 -14.24 -6.15
C GLY A 85 -18.09 -12.93 -5.33
N SER A 86 -17.15 -12.80 -4.36
CA SER A 86 -17.04 -11.59 -3.55
C SER A 86 -15.67 -11.49 -2.85
N PRO A 87 -15.24 -10.29 -2.43
CA PRO A 87 -14.04 -10.13 -1.60
C PRO A 87 -14.08 -10.94 -0.30
N ARG A 88 -15.26 -11.06 0.33
CA ARG A 88 -15.43 -11.88 1.54
C ARG A 88 -15.20 -13.37 1.26
N ALA A 89 -15.66 -13.87 0.11
CA ALA A 89 -15.43 -15.26 -0.29
C ALA A 89 -13.94 -15.49 -0.62
N PHE A 90 -13.25 -14.48 -1.20
CA PHE A 90 -11.82 -14.50 -1.44
C PHE A 90 -11.05 -14.65 -0.11
N ASP A 91 -11.33 -13.78 0.85
CA ASP A 91 -10.71 -13.81 2.17
C ASP A 91 -10.95 -15.15 2.88
N ALA A 92 -12.18 -15.66 2.85
CA ALA A 92 -12.52 -16.94 3.46
C ALA A 92 -11.76 -18.11 2.82
N ALA A 93 -11.62 -18.12 1.50
CA ALA A 93 -10.86 -19.14 0.79
C ALA A 93 -9.35 -19.05 1.12
N ALA A 94 -8.76 -17.86 1.07
CA ALA A 94 -7.35 -17.65 1.36
C ALA A 94 -6.99 -17.96 2.83
N SER A 95 -7.90 -17.69 3.78
CA SER A 95 -7.67 -17.94 5.20
C SER A 95 -7.57 -19.42 5.59
N ASN A 96 -8.12 -20.31 4.76
CA ASN A 96 -8.06 -21.76 4.98
C ASN A 96 -6.73 -22.39 4.55
N ILE A 97 -5.86 -21.61 3.91
CA ILE A 97 -4.55 -22.09 3.44
C ILE A 97 -3.46 -21.56 4.39
N PRO A 98 -2.51 -22.40 4.78
CA PRO A 98 -1.43 -21.98 5.66
C PRO A 98 -0.54 -20.92 5.00
N ALA A 99 0.22 -20.21 5.82
CA ALA A 99 1.22 -19.26 5.36
C ALA A 99 2.23 -19.95 4.44
N GLY A 100 2.61 -19.28 3.35
CA GLY A 100 3.47 -19.80 2.30
C GLY A 100 2.72 -20.57 1.22
N ALA A 101 1.37 -20.67 1.28
CA ALA A 101 0.50 -21.29 0.27
C ALA A 101 1.01 -22.67 -0.20
N ASP A 102 1.56 -23.48 0.72
CA ASP A 102 2.20 -24.78 0.46
C ASP A 102 3.31 -24.72 -0.61
N GLY A 103 4.06 -23.63 -0.66
CA GLY A 103 5.18 -23.39 -1.58
C GLY A 103 4.78 -22.75 -2.90
N LEU A 104 3.52 -22.38 -3.09
CA LEU A 104 3.09 -21.64 -4.27
C LEU A 104 3.40 -20.14 -4.10
N ILE A 105 4.26 -19.60 -4.95
CA ILE A 105 4.68 -18.19 -4.93
C ILE A 105 4.00 -17.45 -6.09
N PHE A 106 3.56 -16.23 -5.85
CA PHE A 106 3.05 -15.31 -6.87
C PHE A 106 3.90 -14.05 -6.96
N LEU A 107 4.33 -13.70 -8.18
CA LEU A 107 4.94 -12.41 -8.48
C LEU A 107 3.85 -11.46 -9.01
N PRO A 108 3.57 -10.32 -8.34
CA PRO A 108 2.41 -9.49 -8.64
C PRO A 108 2.60 -8.52 -9.82
N TYR A 109 3.49 -8.79 -10.75
CA TYR A 109 3.93 -7.87 -11.79
C TYR A 109 3.06 -7.92 -13.06
N LEU A 110 1.72 -7.89 -12.90
CA LEU A 110 0.78 -8.02 -14.02
C LEU A 110 0.85 -6.88 -15.05
N GLU A 111 1.39 -5.72 -14.68
CA GLU A 111 1.55 -4.53 -15.53
C GLU A 111 2.97 -3.94 -15.43
N GLY A 112 3.98 -4.78 -15.30
CA GLY A 112 5.31 -4.33 -14.89
C GLY A 112 5.36 -3.93 -13.44
N GLU A 113 6.49 -3.41 -12.97
CA GLU A 113 6.63 -2.98 -11.58
C GLU A 113 7.41 -1.66 -11.46
N ARG A 114 7.12 -0.96 -10.34
CA ARG A 114 7.82 0.25 -9.91
C ARG A 114 8.80 -0.09 -8.77
N SER A 115 8.62 0.50 -7.63
CA SER A 115 9.51 0.32 -6.46
C SER A 115 9.49 -1.12 -5.94
N PRO A 116 10.63 -1.67 -5.59
CA PRO A 116 11.99 -1.19 -5.83
C PRO A 116 12.58 -1.68 -7.16
N VAL A 117 11.83 -2.43 -7.97
CA VAL A 117 12.29 -3.19 -9.14
C VAL A 117 12.51 -2.30 -10.37
N TYR A 118 11.55 -1.39 -10.66
CA TYR A 118 11.55 -0.50 -11.82
C TYR A 118 11.75 -1.20 -13.16
N ASP A 119 10.97 -2.24 -13.41
CA ASP A 119 10.93 -2.96 -14.68
C ASP A 119 9.50 -2.95 -15.26
N GLU A 120 9.34 -2.21 -16.36
CA GLU A 120 8.05 -2.12 -17.07
C GLU A 120 7.70 -3.39 -17.84
N GLN A 121 8.67 -4.27 -18.09
CA GLN A 121 8.49 -5.55 -18.79
C GLN A 121 8.31 -6.73 -17.83
N ALA A 122 8.43 -6.52 -16.53
CA ALA A 122 8.19 -7.57 -15.54
C ALA A 122 6.77 -8.13 -15.69
N GLN A 123 6.63 -9.44 -15.54
CA GLN A 123 5.36 -10.14 -15.70
C GLN A 123 4.99 -10.90 -14.45
N GLY A 124 3.68 -11.09 -14.24
CA GLY A 124 3.15 -11.92 -13.18
C GLY A 124 3.51 -13.40 -13.40
N VAL A 125 3.87 -14.08 -12.33
CA VAL A 125 4.28 -15.50 -12.37
C VAL A 125 3.70 -16.22 -11.18
N PHE A 126 3.16 -17.44 -11.40
CA PHE A 126 3.02 -18.44 -10.35
C PHE A 126 4.17 -19.44 -10.44
N PHE A 127 4.91 -19.57 -9.36
CA PHE A 127 6.06 -20.47 -9.27
C PHE A 127 5.82 -21.55 -8.20
N GLY A 128 6.32 -22.76 -8.43
CA GLY A 128 6.21 -23.86 -7.48
C GLY A 128 4.90 -24.64 -7.55
N MET A 129 4.14 -24.55 -8.66
CA MET A 129 2.88 -25.29 -8.83
C MET A 129 3.07 -26.79 -8.80
N THR A 130 2.19 -27.48 -8.08
CA THR A 130 2.05 -28.94 -8.05
C THR A 130 0.59 -29.33 -8.28
N GLN A 131 0.35 -30.62 -8.55
CA GLN A 131 -1.02 -31.14 -8.70
C GLN A 131 -1.86 -31.07 -7.40
N GLN A 132 -1.25 -30.80 -6.26
CA GLN A 132 -1.94 -30.69 -4.98
C GLN A 132 -2.52 -29.29 -4.74
N HIS A 133 -2.04 -28.29 -5.46
CA HIS A 133 -2.54 -26.93 -5.33
C HIS A 133 -3.95 -26.81 -5.91
N ARG A 134 -4.83 -26.23 -5.12
CA ARG A 134 -6.22 -25.93 -5.47
C ARG A 134 -6.40 -24.43 -5.58
N ARG A 135 -7.54 -23.97 -6.07
CA ARG A 135 -7.90 -22.56 -6.23
C ARG A 135 -7.53 -21.70 -5.00
N GLU A 136 -7.80 -22.19 -3.80
CA GLU A 136 -7.58 -21.48 -2.56
C GLU A 136 -6.09 -21.13 -2.33
N HIS A 137 -5.17 -22.01 -2.76
CA HIS A 137 -3.72 -21.76 -2.70
C HIS A 137 -3.31 -20.59 -3.61
N PHE A 138 -3.89 -20.51 -4.81
CA PHE A 138 -3.63 -19.40 -5.72
C PHE A 138 -4.13 -18.07 -5.14
N LEU A 139 -5.32 -18.07 -4.51
CA LEU A 139 -5.86 -16.87 -3.85
C LEU A 139 -4.96 -16.44 -2.68
N ARG A 140 -4.50 -17.38 -1.87
CA ARG A 140 -3.56 -17.11 -0.78
C ARG A 140 -2.23 -16.57 -1.31
N ALA A 141 -1.64 -17.21 -2.30
CA ALA A 141 -0.38 -16.79 -2.92
C ALA A 141 -0.47 -15.37 -3.50
N VAL A 142 -1.62 -14.98 -4.07
CA VAL A 142 -1.83 -13.60 -4.56
C VAL A 142 -1.76 -12.58 -3.43
N LEU A 143 -2.39 -12.83 -2.28
CA LEU A 143 -2.32 -11.91 -1.13
C LEU A 143 -0.88 -11.83 -0.58
N GLU A 144 -0.20 -12.97 -0.49
CA GLU A 144 1.19 -13.04 -0.01
C GLU A 144 2.16 -12.38 -0.98
N GLY A 145 2.01 -12.60 -2.29
CA GLY A 145 2.87 -12.00 -3.29
C GLY A 145 2.84 -10.47 -3.27
N VAL A 146 1.66 -9.88 -3.10
CA VAL A 146 1.53 -8.42 -2.90
C VAL A 146 2.17 -8.01 -1.57
N GLY A 147 1.97 -8.77 -0.50
CA GLY A 147 2.61 -8.52 0.80
C GLY A 147 4.14 -8.54 0.71
N CYS A 148 4.71 -9.50 -0.02
CA CYS A 148 6.17 -9.56 -0.28
C CYS A 148 6.66 -8.34 -1.06
N GLY A 149 5.91 -7.87 -2.06
CA GLY A 149 6.25 -6.64 -2.80
C GLY A 149 6.27 -5.41 -1.89
N LEU A 150 5.31 -5.30 -0.97
CA LEU A 150 5.27 -4.24 0.04
C LEU A 150 6.41 -4.35 1.05
N SER A 151 6.77 -5.57 1.48
CA SER A 151 7.92 -5.81 2.34
C SER A 151 9.21 -5.32 1.71
N GLN A 152 9.45 -5.58 0.43
CA GLN A 152 10.63 -5.08 -0.30
C GLN A 152 10.70 -3.55 -0.31
N ILE A 153 9.56 -2.86 -0.48
CA ILE A 153 9.51 -1.39 -0.38
C ILE A 153 9.87 -0.93 1.03
N LEU A 154 9.31 -1.60 2.04
CA LEU A 154 9.55 -1.26 3.44
C LEU A 154 11.01 -1.47 3.83
N ASP A 155 11.65 -2.51 3.33
CA ASP A 155 13.07 -2.79 3.57
C ASP A 155 13.96 -1.65 3.07
N VAL A 156 13.67 -1.09 1.89
CA VAL A 156 14.38 0.09 1.37
C VAL A 156 14.13 1.32 2.24
N LEU A 157 12.89 1.53 2.71
CA LEU A 157 12.57 2.64 3.62
C LEU A 157 13.28 2.48 4.97
N ARG A 158 13.43 1.26 5.47
CA ARG A 158 14.13 0.92 6.72
C ARG A 158 15.63 1.18 6.70
N GLU A 159 16.24 1.33 5.53
CA GLU A 159 17.63 1.79 5.43
C GLU A 159 17.83 3.18 6.07
N ARG A 160 16.76 3.93 6.31
CA ARG A 160 16.74 5.25 6.96
C ARG A 160 16.46 5.21 8.46
N GLY A 161 16.03 4.10 8.99
CA GLY A 161 15.64 3.92 10.38
C GLY A 161 14.58 2.86 10.57
N GLU A 162 14.38 2.46 11.78
CA GLU A 162 13.41 1.43 12.13
C GLU A 162 11.96 1.90 11.88
N ILE A 163 11.14 1.05 11.28
CA ILE A 163 9.72 1.29 11.02
C ILE A 163 8.96 0.08 11.57
N LEU A 164 8.32 0.24 12.72
CA LEU A 164 7.55 -0.81 13.40
C LEU A 164 6.04 -0.59 13.31
N ASP A 165 5.62 0.62 13.03
CA ASP A 165 4.21 1.02 13.01
C ASP A 165 3.87 1.67 11.67
N LEU A 166 2.76 1.23 11.06
CA LEU A 166 2.22 1.81 9.86
C LEU A 166 0.72 2.08 10.03
N ARG A 167 0.26 3.24 9.63
CA ARG A 167 -1.17 3.46 9.41
C ARG A 167 -1.57 2.84 8.10
N ILE A 168 -2.74 2.20 8.02
CA ILE A 168 -3.23 1.59 6.79
C ILE A 168 -4.52 2.24 6.34
N ILE A 169 -4.59 2.56 5.04
CA ILE A 169 -5.75 3.13 4.34
C ILE A 169 -6.03 2.35 3.05
N GLY A 170 -7.14 2.67 2.40
CA GLY A 170 -7.55 2.07 1.13
C GLY A 170 -8.49 0.88 1.29
N GLY A 171 -9.07 0.45 0.18
CA GLY A 171 -10.08 -0.60 0.14
C GLY A 171 -9.60 -1.95 0.67
N GLY A 172 -8.32 -2.28 0.44
CA GLY A 172 -7.69 -3.52 0.93
C GLY A 172 -7.55 -3.59 2.45
N ALA A 173 -7.54 -2.44 3.14
CA ALA A 173 -7.52 -2.39 4.61
C ALA A 173 -8.75 -3.03 5.27
N LYS A 174 -9.83 -3.25 4.51
CA LYS A 174 -11.05 -3.93 4.98
C LYS A 174 -10.84 -5.44 5.15
N SER A 175 -9.88 -6.04 4.44
CA SER A 175 -9.55 -7.45 4.57
C SER A 175 -8.70 -7.70 5.81
N LYS A 176 -9.27 -8.36 6.81
CA LYS A 176 -8.51 -8.77 8.01
C LYS A 176 -7.42 -9.79 7.68
N VAL A 177 -7.70 -10.69 6.74
CA VAL A 177 -6.76 -11.73 6.31
C VAL A 177 -5.56 -11.08 5.64
N TRP A 178 -5.79 -10.15 4.71
CA TRP A 178 -4.69 -9.49 4.00
C TRP A 178 -3.86 -8.59 4.92
N LYS A 179 -4.51 -7.86 5.84
CA LYS A 179 -3.78 -7.09 6.87
C LYS A 179 -2.88 -7.97 7.72
N GLN A 180 -3.36 -9.13 8.17
CA GLN A 180 -2.54 -10.05 8.95
C GLN A 180 -1.34 -10.55 8.14
N ILE A 181 -1.56 -10.98 6.89
CA ILE A 181 -0.47 -11.42 5.99
C ILE A 181 0.59 -10.32 5.83
N ILE A 182 0.15 -9.07 5.59
CA ILE A 182 1.06 -7.95 5.42
C ILE A 182 1.80 -7.64 6.73
N ALA A 183 1.09 -7.63 7.86
CA ALA A 183 1.70 -7.38 9.17
C ALA A 183 2.80 -8.42 9.49
N ASP A 184 2.53 -9.68 9.20
CA ASP A 184 3.48 -10.79 9.42
C ASP A 184 4.69 -10.68 8.48
N LEU A 185 4.48 -10.43 7.17
CA LEU A 185 5.55 -10.32 6.18
C LEU A 185 6.42 -9.08 6.37
N CYS A 186 5.80 -7.99 6.75
CA CYS A 186 6.48 -6.71 6.97
C CYS A 186 7.04 -6.55 8.40
N GLU A 187 6.69 -7.44 9.33
CA GLU A 187 7.06 -7.33 10.75
C GLU A 187 6.70 -5.96 11.34
N VAL A 188 5.44 -5.53 11.12
CA VAL A 188 4.93 -4.22 11.59
C VAL A 188 3.57 -4.36 12.27
N ARG A 189 3.27 -3.38 13.12
CA ARG A 189 1.92 -3.15 13.60
C ARG A 189 1.15 -2.28 12.61
N LEU A 190 0.02 -2.77 12.11
CA LEU A 190 -0.87 -2.00 11.25
C LEU A 190 -1.97 -1.35 12.08
N HIS A 191 -2.10 -0.03 11.96
CA HIS A 191 -3.11 0.76 12.66
C HIS A 191 -4.17 1.25 11.66
N ASP A 192 -5.40 0.83 11.86
CA ASP A 192 -6.51 1.32 11.06
C ASP A 192 -6.72 2.83 11.29
N VAL A 193 -6.90 3.59 10.23
CA VAL A 193 -7.35 4.99 10.30
C VAL A 193 -8.86 4.98 10.50
N THR A 194 -9.30 5.39 11.68
CA THR A 194 -10.54 4.99 12.33
C THR A 194 -11.85 5.43 11.68
N THR A 195 -11.90 6.36 10.74
CA THR A 195 -13.20 6.88 10.29
C THR A 195 -13.42 7.00 8.80
N LEU A 196 -12.41 7.14 7.99
CA LEU A 196 -12.55 7.40 6.55
C LEU A 196 -11.39 6.79 5.73
N SER A 197 -11.02 5.54 5.99
CA SER A 197 -9.89 4.89 5.30
C SER A 197 -10.00 4.94 3.77
N ASP A 198 -11.21 4.87 3.21
CA ASP A 198 -11.48 4.96 1.78
C ASP A 198 -11.51 6.42 1.27
N SER A 199 -11.50 7.40 2.17
CA SER A 199 -11.64 8.83 1.86
C SER A 199 -10.48 9.66 2.39
N ALA A 200 -9.34 9.02 2.69
CA ALA A 200 -8.18 9.70 3.26
C ALA A 200 -7.74 10.91 2.40
N ALA A 201 -7.69 10.75 1.07
CA ALA A 201 -7.36 11.84 0.17
C ALA A 201 -8.35 13.02 0.27
N THR A 202 -9.66 12.72 0.35
CA THR A 202 -10.70 13.75 0.51
C THR A 202 -10.59 14.47 1.84
N LEU A 203 -10.31 13.72 2.92
CA LEU A 203 -10.11 14.28 4.25
C LEU A 203 -8.87 15.20 4.27
N GLY A 204 -7.77 14.77 3.69
CA GLY A 204 -6.56 15.57 3.59
C GLY A 204 -6.74 16.84 2.75
N ALA A 205 -7.48 16.76 1.63
CA ALA A 205 -7.82 17.93 0.83
C ALA A 205 -8.71 18.92 1.61
N ALA A 206 -9.69 18.41 2.37
CA ALA A 206 -10.55 19.23 3.22
C ALA A 206 -9.74 19.90 4.36
N ALA A 207 -8.82 19.16 4.99
CA ALA A 207 -7.93 19.70 6.01
C ALA A 207 -7.05 20.82 5.45
N ALA A 208 -6.43 20.61 4.28
CA ALA A 208 -5.63 21.64 3.61
C ALA A 208 -6.45 22.90 3.26
N ALA A 209 -7.70 22.72 2.81
CA ALA A 209 -8.60 23.85 2.59
C ALA A 209 -8.93 24.59 3.89
N GLY A 210 -9.16 23.85 4.98
CA GLY A 210 -9.42 24.42 6.31
C GLY A 210 -8.27 25.29 6.82
N VAL A 211 -7.02 24.81 6.67
CA VAL A 211 -5.81 25.60 6.98
C VAL A 211 -5.75 26.84 6.09
N GLY A 212 -5.99 26.69 4.77
CA GLY A 212 -5.93 27.80 3.81
C GLY A 212 -6.91 28.93 4.08
N ILE A 213 -8.02 28.67 4.77
CA ILE A 213 -9.01 29.70 5.17
C ILE A 213 -8.96 30.02 6.68
N GLY A 214 -7.96 29.52 7.42
CA GLY A 214 -7.76 29.81 8.84
C GLY A 214 -8.75 29.14 9.79
N LEU A 215 -9.34 28.01 9.41
CA LEU A 215 -10.18 27.21 10.33
C LEU A 215 -9.32 26.28 11.22
N PHE A 216 -8.12 25.94 10.78
CA PHE A 216 -7.14 25.14 11.51
C PHE A 216 -5.77 25.81 11.44
N ASP A 217 -4.92 25.54 12.44
CA ASP A 217 -3.52 25.96 12.50
C ASP A 217 -2.61 24.97 11.77
#